data_e305a69aa517d12fde793221c8c3ec83
#
_entry.id   e305a69aa517d12fde793221c8c3ec83
#
_cell.length_a   1.000
_cell.length_b   1.000
_cell.length_c   1.000
_cell.angle_alpha   90.00
_cell.angle_beta   90.00
_cell.angle_gamma   90.00
#
_symmetry.space_group_name_H-M   'P 1'
#
loop_
_entity.id
_entity.type
_entity.pdbx_description
1 polymer ?
#
loop_
_entity_poly.entity_id
_entity_poly.type
_entity_poly.pdbx_seq_one_letter_code
_entity_poly.pdbx_strand_id
1 'polypeptide(L)' 'MTPREGPSVRAMIAAVALVVALVILVFFALGYLFGRAYL' A
#
# COMPACT_ATOMS: atom_id res chain seq x y z
N MET A 1 22.54 2.02 -1.46
CA MET A 1 22.01 0.93 -2.01
C MET A 1 23.01 0.01 -2.60
N THR A 2 22.86 -1.18 -2.38
CA THR A 2 23.81 -2.11 -2.88
C THR A 2 23.18 -2.83 -4.01
N PRO A 3 23.51 -2.48 -5.15
CA PRO A 3 22.87 -3.05 -6.32
C PRO A 3 23.36 -4.39 -6.73
N ARG A 4 24.31 -4.91 -6.06
CA ARG A 4 24.86 -6.09 -6.58
C ARG A 4 24.00 -7.26 -6.49
N GLU A 5 23.12 -7.41 -5.61
CA GLU A 5 22.32 -8.56 -5.62
C GLU A 5 20.90 -8.32 -5.79
N GLY A 6 20.51 -7.43 -6.51
CA GLY A 6 19.11 -7.23 -6.73
C GLY A 6 18.37 -6.93 -5.45
N PRO A 7 17.08 -7.14 -5.42
CA PRO A 7 16.25 -6.75 -4.29
C PRO A 7 16.53 -7.61 -3.07
N SER A 8 16.71 -6.96 -1.97
CA SER A 8 16.93 -7.67 -0.73
C SER A 8 15.59 -8.03 -0.11
N VAL A 9 15.65 -8.83 0.92
CA VAL A 9 14.42 -9.22 1.61
C VAL A 9 13.74 -7.99 2.18
N ARG A 10 14.53 -7.04 2.66
CA ARG A 10 13.97 -5.83 3.17
C ARG A 10 13.19 -5.08 2.12
N ALA A 11 13.75 -5.00 0.93
CA ALA A 11 13.10 -4.29 -0.15
C ALA A 11 11.79 -4.99 -0.52
N MET A 12 11.78 -6.29 -0.47
CA MET A 12 10.57 -7.03 -0.79
C MET A 12 9.50 -6.78 0.25
N ILE A 13 9.87 -6.80 1.50
CA ILE A 13 8.93 -6.55 2.58
C ILE A 13 8.38 -5.14 2.47
N ALA A 14 9.26 -4.20 2.17
CA ALA A 14 8.83 -2.82 2.04
C ALA A 14 7.86 -2.65 0.88
N ALA A 15 8.13 -3.33 -0.22
CA ALA A 15 7.25 -3.23 -1.38
C ALA A 15 5.88 -3.80 -1.07
N VAL A 16 5.85 -4.95 -0.43
CA VAL A 16 4.58 -5.56 -0.08
C VAL A 16 3.83 -4.68 0.91
N ALA A 17 4.52 -4.15 1.89
CA ALA A 17 3.88 -3.30 2.87
C ALA A 17 3.30 -2.05 2.20
N LEU A 18 4.01 -1.52 1.24
CA LEU A 18 3.54 -0.34 0.53
C LEU A 18 2.28 -0.64 -0.25
N VAL A 19 2.27 -1.77 -0.94
CA VAL A 19 1.10 -2.16 -1.72
C VAL A 19 -0.10 -2.38 -0.81
N VAL A 20 0.11 -3.07 0.29
CA VAL A 20 -0.98 -3.33 1.22
C VAL A 20 -1.51 -2.03 1.80
N ALA A 21 -0.62 -1.13 2.18
CA ALA A 21 -1.03 0.15 2.73
C ALA A 21 -1.82 0.94 1.72
N LEU A 22 -1.41 0.89 0.46
CA LEU A 22 -2.11 1.60 -0.59
C LEU A 22 -3.52 1.05 -0.77
N VAL A 23 -3.63 -0.27 -0.79
CA VAL A 23 -4.93 -0.90 -0.98
C VAL A 23 -5.86 -0.52 0.17
N ILE A 24 -5.35 -0.59 1.38
CA ILE A 24 -6.17 -0.24 2.54
C ILE A 24 -6.59 1.22 2.46
N LEU A 25 -5.68 2.08 2.07
CA LEU A 25 -5.97 3.49 1.99
C LEU A 25 -7.03 3.78 0.95
N VAL A 26 -6.93 3.14 -0.20
CA VAL A 26 -7.90 3.34 -1.26
C VAL A 26 -9.27 2.85 -0.82
N PHE A 27 -9.33 1.67 -0.23
CA PHE A 27 -10.59 1.14 0.23
C PHE A 27 -11.20 2.01 1.32
N PHE A 28 -10.35 2.51 2.19
CA PHE A 28 -10.81 3.37 3.26
C PHE A 28 -11.40 4.65 2.69
N ALA A 29 -10.70 5.24 1.73
CA ALA A 29 -11.17 6.47 1.12
C ALA A 29 -12.48 6.25 0.38
N LEU A 30 -12.60 5.14 -0.33
CA LEU A 30 -13.81 4.83 -1.05
C LEU A 30 -14.98 4.63 -0.08
N GLY A 31 -14.72 3.90 0.99
CA GLY A 31 -15.76 3.67 1.99
C GLY A 31 -16.22 4.97 2.61
N TYR A 32 -15.28 5.84 2.89
CA TYR A 32 -15.61 7.13 3.48
C TYR A 32 -16.46 7.96 2.54
N LEU A 33 -16.04 8.01 1.28
CA LEU A 33 -16.77 8.79 0.29
C LEU A 33 -18.16 8.24 0.07
N PHE A 34 -18.26 6.94 -0.03
CA PHE A 34 -19.55 6.33 -0.26
C PHE A 34 -20.47 6.54 0.93
N GLY A 35 -19.92 6.41 2.12
CA GLY A 35 -20.71 6.58 3.32
C GLY A 35 -21.27 7.97 3.42
N ARG A 36 -20.44 8.98 3.21
CA ARG A 36 -20.94 10.34 3.37
C ARG A 36 -21.82 10.76 2.20
N ALA A 37 -21.65 10.14 1.05
CA ALA A 37 -22.47 10.49 -0.09
C ALA A 37 -23.88 9.95 0.07
N TYR A 38 -23.99 8.79 0.68
CA TYR A 38 -25.30 8.17 0.84
C TYR A 38 -25.98 8.57 2.13
N LEU A 39 -25.21 8.96 3.09
CA LEU A 39 -25.78 9.43 4.34
C LEU A 39 -25.82 10.93 4.37
#